data_d324d8fbeec32a817f75381c2cebca1a
#
_entry.id   d324d8fbeec32a817f75381c2cebca1a
#
_cell.length_a   1.000
_cell.length_b   1.000
_cell.length_c   1.000
_cell.angle_alpha   90.00
_cell.angle_beta   90.00
_cell.angle_gamma   90.00
#
_symmetry.space_group_name_H-M   'P 1'
#
loop_
_entity.id
_entity.type
_entity.pdbx_description
1 polymer ?
#
loop_
_entity_poly.entity_id
_entity_poly.type
_entity_poly.pdbx_seq_one_letter_code
_entity_poly.pdbx_strand_id
1 'polypeptide(L)'
;MTLSSKVIHMNIQLKSLQYPNRVMGIWLLILCSMVVIMVLLGGLARLTHSGLSMVDWRPITGWLPPLGQQEWSLIFELYKNTPEFQKVNYGMNIDEFKGIFWLEYIHRLWGRIMGLSLVIPSFFFWAKGWLNFAIARLLVVIFLLGGLQGALGWWMVKSGLIDNPDVSQYRLTAHLLLAVTIHGYMFWLALTFLGVNGKILGNELIKFRFLYFLALSSCIG
;
A
#
# COMPACT_ATOMS: atom_id res chain seq x y z
N MET A 1 25.91 -24.49 38.87
CA MET A 1 24.95 -23.54 38.30
C MET A 1 23.63 -23.78 39.00
N THR A 2 23.21 -22.86 39.87
CA THR A 2 22.02 -23.02 40.72
C THR A 2 20.74 -22.89 39.89
N LEU A 3 19.64 -23.54 40.34
CA LEU A 3 18.33 -23.46 39.70
C LEU A 3 17.90 -21.99 39.46
N SER A 4 18.27 -21.10 40.39
CA SER A 4 17.99 -19.65 40.32
C SER A 4 18.69 -18.97 39.14
N SER A 5 19.97 -19.33 38.86
CA SER A 5 20.71 -18.75 37.70
C SER A 5 20.12 -19.20 36.35
N LYS A 6 19.64 -20.43 36.25
CA LYS A 6 18.97 -20.94 35.04
C LYS A 6 17.63 -20.22 34.78
N VAL A 7 16.84 -19.98 35.83
CA VAL A 7 15.54 -19.26 35.72
C VAL A 7 15.77 -17.78 35.31
N ILE A 8 16.80 -17.14 35.90
CA ILE A 8 17.15 -15.76 35.53
C ILE A 8 17.63 -15.68 34.09
N HIS A 9 18.52 -16.60 33.63
CA HIS A 9 18.95 -16.64 32.22
C HIS A 9 17.79 -16.91 31.24
N MET A 10 16.88 -17.82 31.59
CA MET A 10 15.71 -18.12 30.77
C MET A 10 14.76 -16.91 30.67
N ASN A 11 14.53 -16.17 31.76
CA ASN A 11 13.70 -14.96 31.77
C ASN A 11 14.34 -13.80 30.96
N ILE A 12 15.66 -13.66 30.98
CA ILE A 12 16.39 -12.70 30.17
C ILE A 12 16.30 -13.08 28.68
N GLN A 13 16.46 -14.34 28.32
CA GLN A 13 16.29 -14.81 26.95
C GLN A 13 14.84 -14.63 26.44
N LEU A 14 13.85 -14.93 27.24
CA LEU A 14 12.44 -14.71 26.87
C LEU A 14 12.12 -13.22 26.67
N LYS A 15 12.63 -12.34 27.52
CA LYS A 15 12.51 -10.87 27.31
C LYS A 15 13.24 -10.39 26.07
N SER A 16 14.41 -10.92 25.75
CA SER A 16 15.17 -10.53 24.56
C SER A 16 14.50 -10.96 23.26
N LEU A 17 13.74 -12.07 23.28
CA LEU A 17 12.93 -12.52 22.13
C LEU A 17 11.60 -11.76 21.98
N GLN A 18 11.07 -11.19 23.06
CA GLN A 18 9.81 -10.41 22.99
C GLN A 18 9.99 -9.02 22.37
N TYR A 19 11.14 -8.37 22.59
CA TYR A 19 11.37 -7.00 22.14
C TYR A 19 11.38 -6.85 20.62
N PRO A 20 12.13 -7.65 19.85
CA PRO A 20 12.11 -7.55 18.39
C PRO A 20 10.71 -7.80 17.80
N ASN A 21 9.99 -8.79 18.34
CA ASN A 21 8.65 -9.12 17.87
C ASN A 21 7.67 -7.95 18.07
N ARG A 22 7.73 -7.27 19.24
CA ARG A 22 6.88 -6.11 19.51
C ARG A 22 7.15 -4.96 18.55
N VAL A 23 8.41 -4.67 18.26
CA VAL A 23 8.80 -3.62 17.31
C VAL A 23 8.29 -3.95 15.91
N MET A 24 8.47 -5.20 15.45
CA MET A 24 7.98 -5.66 14.15
C MET A 24 6.44 -5.62 14.08
N GLY A 25 5.75 -5.99 15.16
CA GLY A 25 4.30 -5.92 15.23
C GLY A 25 3.77 -4.47 15.10
N ILE A 26 4.37 -3.52 15.83
CA ILE A 26 4.01 -2.09 15.73
C ILE A 26 4.30 -1.55 14.33
N TRP A 27 5.46 -1.87 13.76
CA TRP A 27 5.82 -1.48 12.40
C TRP A 27 4.80 -2.00 11.37
N LEU A 28 4.36 -3.26 11.46
CA LEU A 28 3.32 -3.81 10.59
C LEU A 28 1.97 -3.09 10.78
N LEU A 29 1.60 -2.67 12.00
CA LEU A 29 0.39 -1.87 12.21
C LEU A 29 0.50 -0.48 11.55
N ILE A 30 1.69 0.13 11.58
CA ILE A 30 1.94 1.39 10.85
C ILE A 30 1.75 1.17 9.34
N LEU A 31 2.31 0.09 8.77
CA LEU A 31 2.10 -0.26 7.36
C LEU A 31 0.62 -0.51 7.06
N CYS A 32 -0.13 -1.19 7.94
CA CYS A 32 -1.58 -1.36 7.80
C CYS A 32 -2.31 0.00 7.73
N SER A 33 -1.96 0.94 8.60
CA SER A 33 -2.54 2.29 8.58
C SER A 33 -2.20 3.03 7.27
N MET A 34 -0.99 2.85 6.76
CA MET A 34 -0.59 3.42 5.47
C MET A 34 -1.38 2.83 4.29
N VAL A 35 -1.73 1.52 4.32
CA VAL A 35 -2.61 0.91 3.31
C VAL A 35 -4.01 1.53 3.35
N VAL A 36 -4.57 1.78 4.53
CA VAL A 36 -5.88 2.45 4.65
C VAL A 36 -5.83 3.84 4.01
N ILE A 37 -4.81 4.63 4.29
CA ILE A 37 -4.62 5.96 3.66
C ILE A 37 -4.49 5.80 2.14
N MET A 38 -3.75 4.79 1.66
CA MET A 38 -3.58 4.51 0.23
C MET A 38 -4.92 4.21 -0.46
N VAL A 39 -5.78 3.41 0.18
CA VAL A 39 -7.13 3.10 -0.34
C VAL A 39 -7.99 4.36 -0.40
N LEU A 40 -7.93 5.23 0.62
CA LEU A 40 -8.64 6.50 0.61
C LEU A 40 -8.17 7.43 -0.51
N LEU A 41 -6.85 7.57 -0.71
CA LEU A 41 -6.27 8.37 -1.80
C LEU A 41 -6.67 7.81 -3.16
N GLY A 42 -6.65 6.49 -3.34
CA GLY A 42 -7.08 5.83 -4.57
C GLY A 42 -8.57 6.03 -4.85
N GLY A 43 -9.40 5.94 -3.82
CA GLY A 43 -10.83 6.23 -3.90
C GLY A 43 -11.10 7.68 -4.32
N LEU A 44 -10.41 8.65 -3.72
CA LEU A 44 -10.48 10.05 -4.12
C LEU A 44 -10.06 10.26 -5.57
N ALA A 45 -8.93 9.68 -5.98
CA ALA A 45 -8.45 9.77 -7.35
C ALA A 45 -9.45 9.18 -8.35
N ARG A 46 -10.17 8.11 -7.99
CA ARG A 46 -11.23 7.52 -8.81
C ARG A 46 -12.46 8.43 -8.92
N LEU A 47 -12.93 8.96 -7.78
CA LEU A 47 -14.13 9.80 -7.72
C LEU A 47 -13.97 11.15 -8.42
N THR A 48 -12.74 11.67 -8.47
CA THR A 48 -12.39 12.96 -9.11
C THR A 48 -11.89 12.81 -10.54
N HIS A 49 -11.92 11.61 -11.11
CA HIS A 49 -11.35 11.33 -12.44
C HIS A 49 -9.90 11.82 -12.58
N SER A 50 -9.08 11.66 -11.52
CA SER A 50 -7.69 12.13 -11.49
C SER A 50 -6.68 11.04 -11.87
N GLY A 51 -7.10 9.78 -11.90
CA GLY A 51 -6.19 8.62 -11.95
C GLY A 51 -5.52 8.38 -13.31
N LEU A 52 -5.78 9.22 -14.33
CA LEU A 52 -5.17 9.16 -15.65
C LEU A 52 -4.43 10.46 -16.02
N SER A 53 -4.25 11.38 -15.08
CA SER A 53 -3.61 12.68 -15.31
C SER A 53 -2.10 12.58 -15.52
N MET A 54 -1.45 11.55 -14.96
CA MET A 54 -0.02 11.28 -15.11
C MET A 54 0.23 10.24 -16.21
N VAL A 55 0.40 10.69 -17.44
CA VAL A 55 0.59 9.84 -18.64
C VAL A 55 1.85 8.98 -18.52
N ASP A 56 2.95 9.56 -18.02
CA ASP A 56 4.21 8.86 -17.83
C ASP A 56 4.25 8.07 -16.53
N TRP A 57 4.54 6.77 -16.65
CA TRP A 57 4.78 5.94 -15.49
C TRP A 57 6.27 5.94 -15.12
N ARG A 58 6.60 6.68 -14.05
CA ARG A 58 7.99 6.83 -13.54
C ARG A 58 8.08 6.26 -12.13
N PRO A 59 8.13 4.93 -11.93
CA PRO A 59 8.07 4.33 -10.58
C PRO A 59 9.28 4.69 -9.72
N ILE A 60 10.48 4.80 -10.32
CA ILE A 60 11.74 5.05 -9.62
C ILE A 60 12.11 6.54 -9.64
N THR A 61 11.89 7.25 -10.73
CA THR A 61 12.36 8.63 -10.92
C THR A 61 11.31 9.71 -10.63
N GLY A 62 10.04 9.34 -10.49
CA GLY A 62 8.93 10.29 -10.30
C GLY A 62 8.76 10.80 -8.86
N TRP A 63 9.87 11.14 -8.16
CA TRP A 63 9.82 11.66 -6.79
C TRP A 63 9.55 13.16 -6.72
N LEU A 64 9.92 13.90 -7.74
CA LEU A 64 9.72 15.34 -7.80
C LEU A 64 8.53 15.66 -8.71
N PRO A 65 7.65 16.57 -8.29
CA PRO A 65 6.61 17.10 -9.16
C PRO A 65 7.24 18.07 -10.18
N PRO A 66 6.50 18.51 -11.19
CA PRO A 66 6.93 19.55 -12.09
C PRO A 66 7.23 20.85 -11.31
N LEU A 67 8.43 21.41 -11.48
CA LEU A 67 8.88 22.56 -10.71
C LEU A 67 8.71 23.89 -11.48
N GLY A 68 8.68 23.84 -12.81
CA GLY A 68 8.65 25.02 -13.67
C GLY A 68 7.44 25.09 -14.59
N GLN A 69 7.12 26.30 -15.05
CA GLN A 69 6.01 26.54 -15.99
C GLN A 69 6.14 25.71 -17.27
N GLN A 70 7.38 25.54 -17.78
CA GLN A 70 7.64 24.75 -18.97
C GLN A 70 7.31 23.27 -18.78
N GLU A 71 7.67 22.69 -17.62
CA GLU A 71 7.35 21.31 -17.30
C GLU A 71 5.84 21.10 -17.16
N TRP A 72 5.14 22.02 -16.49
CA TRP A 72 3.69 21.99 -16.39
C TRP A 72 3.03 22.05 -17.76
N SER A 73 3.48 22.93 -18.65
CA SER A 73 2.94 23.01 -20.00
C SER A 73 3.19 21.74 -20.79
N LEU A 74 4.40 21.15 -20.68
CA LEU A 74 4.74 19.91 -21.37
C LEU A 74 3.85 18.73 -20.96
N ILE A 75 3.67 18.50 -19.64
CA ILE A 75 2.85 17.39 -19.17
C ILE A 75 1.37 17.62 -19.45
N PHE A 76 0.91 18.87 -19.46
CA PHE A 76 -0.46 19.18 -19.84
C PHE A 76 -0.71 18.92 -21.32
N GLU A 77 0.24 19.25 -22.21
CA GLU A 77 0.15 18.88 -23.63
C GLU A 77 0.13 17.35 -23.83
N LEU A 78 0.92 16.58 -23.06
CA LEU A 78 0.84 15.13 -23.10
C LEU A 78 -0.53 14.62 -22.65
N TYR A 79 -1.11 15.22 -21.60
CA TYR A 79 -2.44 14.86 -21.10
C TYR A 79 -3.54 15.16 -22.12
N LYS A 80 -3.45 16.28 -22.87
CA LYS A 80 -4.41 16.63 -23.91
C LYS A 80 -4.56 15.57 -25.01
N ASN A 81 -3.52 14.74 -25.20
CA ASN A 81 -3.56 13.63 -26.17
C ASN A 81 -4.21 12.35 -25.62
N THR A 82 -4.62 12.35 -24.36
CA THR A 82 -5.28 11.18 -23.75
C THR A 82 -6.77 11.12 -24.07
N PRO A 83 -7.35 9.91 -24.09
CA PRO A 83 -8.79 9.74 -24.24
C PRO A 83 -9.59 10.43 -23.12
N GLU A 84 -9.04 10.53 -21.91
CA GLU A 84 -9.71 11.19 -20.78
C GLU A 84 -9.89 12.69 -21.03
N PHE A 85 -8.83 13.39 -21.49
CA PHE A 85 -8.97 14.80 -21.84
C PHE A 85 -9.98 14.99 -22.97
N GLN A 86 -9.85 14.19 -24.04
CA GLN A 86 -10.67 14.36 -25.25
C GLN A 86 -12.16 14.04 -25.04
N LYS A 87 -12.47 13.09 -24.16
CA LYS A 87 -13.86 12.61 -23.96
C LYS A 87 -14.53 13.14 -22.69
N VAL A 88 -13.75 13.41 -21.63
CA VAL A 88 -14.27 13.76 -20.30
C VAL A 88 -13.91 15.19 -19.90
N ASN A 89 -12.65 15.58 -20.06
CA ASN A 89 -12.10 16.84 -19.58
C ASN A 89 -11.81 17.85 -20.71
N TYR A 90 -12.53 17.73 -21.84
CA TYR A 90 -12.36 18.65 -22.97
C TYR A 90 -12.60 20.09 -22.55
N GLY A 91 -11.63 20.97 -22.85
CA GLY A 91 -11.71 22.38 -22.46
C GLY A 91 -11.11 22.70 -21.09
N MET A 92 -10.63 21.68 -20.33
CA MET A 92 -9.93 21.90 -19.07
C MET A 92 -8.70 22.79 -19.28
N ASN A 93 -8.52 23.78 -18.40
CA ASN A 93 -7.35 24.64 -18.38
C ASN A 93 -6.22 24.04 -17.54
N ILE A 94 -5.03 24.65 -17.61
CA ILE A 94 -3.82 24.14 -16.92
C ILE A 94 -3.95 24.16 -15.38
N ASP A 95 -4.72 25.08 -14.81
CA ASP A 95 -4.86 25.16 -13.35
C ASP A 95 -5.83 24.11 -12.82
N GLU A 96 -6.88 23.81 -13.56
CA GLU A 96 -7.75 22.65 -13.29
C GLU A 96 -6.99 21.32 -13.42
N PHE A 97 -6.15 21.20 -14.47
CA PHE A 97 -5.28 20.05 -14.66
C PHE A 97 -4.31 19.84 -13.49
N LYS A 98 -3.71 20.91 -12.96
CA LYS A 98 -2.85 20.80 -11.75
C LYS A 98 -3.60 20.20 -10.58
N GLY A 99 -4.89 20.49 -10.41
CA GLY A 99 -5.72 19.93 -9.34
C GLY A 99 -5.80 18.39 -9.40
N ILE A 100 -6.14 17.84 -10.57
CA ILE A 100 -6.20 16.38 -10.75
C ILE A 100 -4.82 15.72 -10.74
N PHE A 101 -3.80 16.40 -11.28
CA PHE A 101 -2.41 15.92 -11.27
C PHE A 101 -1.90 15.74 -9.83
N TRP A 102 -2.11 16.73 -8.94
CA TRP A 102 -1.63 16.66 -7.57
C TRP A 102 -2.24 15.48 -6.80
N LEU A 103 -3.49 15.17 -7.03
CA LEU A 103 -4.14 14.05 -6.35
C LEU A 103 -3.56 12.70 -6.79
N GLU A 104 -3.35 12.50 -8.09
CA GLU A 104 -2.69 11.30 -8.59
C GLU A 104 -1.22 11.23 -8.16
N TYR A 105 -0.51 12.37 -8.19
CA TYR A 105 0.89 12.45 -7.75
C TYR A 105 1.04 12.05 -6.27
N ILE A 106 0.19 12.56 -5.37
CA ILE A 106 0.20 12.22 -3.94
C ILE A 106 -0.07 10.72 -3.76
N HIS A 107 -1.03 10.14 -4.48
CA HIS A 107 -1.29 8.72 -4.44
C HIS A 107 -0.06 7.89 -4.85
N ARG A 108 0.59 8.24 -5.96
CA ARG A 108 1.82 7.56 -6.44
C ARG A 108 3.00 7.78 -5.49
N LEU A 109 3.17 8.99 -4.94
CA LEU A 109 4.21 9.30 -3.95
C LEU A 109 4.01 8.48 -2.68
N TRP A 110 2.77 8.39 -2.18
CA TRP A 110 2.44 7.58 -1.02
C TRP A 110 2.81 6.10 -1.22
N GLY A 111 2.56 5.55 -2.40
CA GLY A 111 2.98 4.19 -2.76
C GLY A 111 4.51 3.99 -2.67
N ARG A 112 5.30 4.98 -3.12
CA ARG A 112 6.78 4.95 -2.98
C ARG A 112 7.21 5.01 -1.53
N ILE A 113 6.60 5.89 -0.72
CA ILE A 113 6.87 5.99 0.72
C ILE A 113 6.55 4.67 1.42
N MET A 114 5.43 4.02 1.08
CA MET A 114 5.08 2.69 1.60
C MET A 114 6.13 1.65 1.24
N GLY A 115 6.61 1.64 -0.01
CA GLY A 115 7.70 0.75 -0.44
C GLY A 115 8.97 0.95 0.38
N LEU A 116 9.41 2.19 0.61
CA LEU A 116 10.56 2.50 1.47
C LEU A 116 10.31 2.13 2.93
N SER A 117 9.10 2.38 3.43
CA SER A 117 8.70 2.02 4.80
C SER A 117 8.66 0.49 5.02
N LEU A 118 8.56 -0.29 3.96
CA LEU A 118 8.69 -1.75 4.00
C LEU A 118 10.18 -2.17 3.90
N VAL A 119 10.92 -1.64 2.92
CA VAL A 119 12.30 -2.06 2.62
C VAL A 119 13.28 -1.67 3.73
N ILE A 120 13.27 -0.39 4.14
CA ILE A 120 14.29 0.15 5.06
C ILE A 120 14.24 -0.54 6.43
N PRO A 121 13.07 -0.66 7.11
CA PRO A 121 13.02 -1.38 8.37
C PRO A 121 13.29 -2.88 8.23
N SER A 122 12.88 -3.52 7.12
CA SER A 122 13.20 -4.94 6.87
C SER A 122 14.71 -5.16 6.80
N PHE A 123 15.44 -4.29 6.11
CA PHE A 123 16.89 -4.33 6.06
C PHE A 123 17.52 -4.11 7.44
N PHE A 124 17.00 -3.14 8.20
CA PHE A 124 17.44 -2.89 9.58
C PHE A 124 17.23 -4.13 10.48
N PHE A 125 16.06 -4.78 10.42
CA PHE A 125 15.79 -6.00 11.19
C PHE A 125 16.71 -7.15 10.79
N TRP A 126 17.00 -7.26 9.50
CA TRP A 126 17.97 -8.24 9.00
C TRP A 126 19.38 -7.96 9.54
N ALA A 127 19.88 -6.73 9.46
CA ALA A 127 21.18 -6.31 9.95
C ALA A 127 21.34 -6.49 11.47
N LYS A 128 20.23 -6.38 12.23
CA LYS A 128 20.19 -6.65 13.68
C LYS A 128 20.10 -8.14 14.03
N GLY A 129 20.01 -9.03 13.05
CA GLY A 129 19.83 -10.46 13.29
C GLY A 129 18.45 -10.83 13.87
N TRP A 130 17.45 -9.94 13.74
CA TRP A 130 16.10 -10.19 14.24
C TRP A 130 15.27 -11.08 13.31
N LEU A 131 15.69 -11.22 12.05
CA LEU A 131 15.01 -12.04 11.06
C LEU A 131 15.56 -13.47 11.07
N ASN A 132 14.83 -14.39 11.64
CA ASN A 132 15.05 -15.80 11.38
C ASN A 132 14.44 -16.22 10.03
N PHE A 133 14.74 -17.42 9.56
CA PHE A 133 14.26 -17.92 8.26
C PHE A 133 12.74 -17.93 8.15
N ALA A 134 12.01 -18.22 9.23
CA ALA A 134 10.55 -18.22 9.23
C ALA A 134 9.99 -16.81 9.06
N ILE A 135 10.49 -15.81 9.80
CA ILE A 135 10.07 -14.40 9.69
C ILE A 135 10.45 -13.84 8.31
N ALA A 136 11.65 -14.13 7.82
CA ALA A 136 12.08 -13.69 6.50
C ALA A 136 11.14 -14.16 5.39
N ARG A 137 10.67 -15.41 5.41
CA ARG A 137 9.69 -15.93 4.45
C ARG A 137 8.36 -15.16 4.49
N LEU A 138 7.88 -14.80 5.69
CA LEU A 138 6.63 -14.04 5.85
C LEU A 138 6.77 -12.63 5.24
N LEU A 139 7.91 -11.97 5.45
CA LEU A 139 8.19 -10.67 4.85
C LEU A 139 8.35 -10.76 3.33
N VAL A 140 9.00 -11.80 2.80
CA VAL A 140 9.10 -12.03 1.35
C VAL A 140 7.71 -12.12 0.71
N VAL A 141 6.74 -12.76 1.35
CA VAL A 141 5.35 -12.79 0.84
C VAL A 141 4.79 -11.36 0.73
N ILE A 142 5.01 -10.49 1.74
CA ILE A 142 4.56 -9.09 1.68
C ILE A 142 5.23 -8.36 0.51
N PHE A 143 6.53 -8.56 0.28
CA PHE A 143 7.26 -7.96 -0.84
C PHE A 143 6.70 -8.40 -2.20
N LEU A 144 6.44 -9.70 -2.37
CA LEU A 144 5.87 -10.23 -3.61
C LEU A 144 4.47 -9.70 -3.87
N LEU A 145 3.61 -9.69 -2.84
CA LEU A 145 2.25 -9.16 -2.94
C LEU A 145 2.28 -7.63 -3.20
N GLY A 146 3.18 -6.89 -2.56
CA GLY A 146 3.38 -5.45 -2.79
C GLY A 146 3.85 -5.15 -4.22
N GLY A 147 4.77 -5.96 -4.75
CA GLY A 147 5.20 -5.87 -6.15
C GLY A 147 4.06 -6.16 -7.13
N LEU A 148 3.27 -7.20 -6.87
CA LEU A 148 2.08 -7.53 -7.65
C LEU A 148 1.04 -6.40 -7.58
N GLN A 149 0.84 -5.78 -6.42
CA GLN A 149 -0.05 -4.64 -6.23
C GLN A 149 0.36 -3.46 -7.13
N GLY A 150 1.66 -3.14 -7.18
CA GLY A 150 2.19 -2.12 -8.09
C GLY A 150 1.98 -2.46 -9.56
N ALA A 151 2.22 -3.71 -9.96
CA ALA A 151 2.01 -4.18 -11.31
C ALA A 151 0.53 -4.11 -11.73
N LEU A 152 -0.39 -4.51 -10.84
CA LEU A 152 -1.84 -4.39 -11.10
C LEU A 152 -2.27 -2.92 -11.23
N GLY A 153 -1.74 -2.02 -10.39
CA GLY A 153 -2.02 -0.59 -10.50
C GLY A 153 -1.56 0.00 -11.82
N TRP A 154 -0.35 -0.35 -12.27
CA TRP A 154 0.15 0.04 -13.58
C TRP A 154 -0.72 -0.49 -14.72
N TRP A 155 -1.06 -1.79 -14.68
CA TRP A 155 -1.91 -2.41 -15.70
C TRP A 155 -3.32 -1.80 -15.75
N MET A 156 -3.84 -1.39 -14.60
CA MET A 156 -5.13 -0.69 -14.48
C MET A 156 -5.08 0.67 -15.19
N VAL A 157 -4.11 1.53 -14.85
CA VAL A 157 -3.94 2.87 -15.43
C VAL A 157 -3.67 2.80 -16.93
N LYS A 158 -2.77 1.89 -17.36
CA LYS A 158 -2.44 1.73 -18.77
C LYS A 158 -3.68 1.44 -19.63
N SER A 159 -4.67 0.73 -19.10
CA SER A 159 -5.88 0.43 -19.87
C SER A 159 -6.77 1.63 -20.15
N GLY A 160 -6.79 2.61 -19.25
CA GLY A 160 -7.55 3.84 -19.41
C GLY A 160 -6.89 4.87 -20.33
N LEU A 161 -5.59 4.70 -20.63
CA LEU A 161 -4.83 5.61 -21.49
C LEU A 161 -4.86 5.22 -22.97
N ILE A 162 -5.43 4.05 -23.36
CA ILE A 162 -5.38 3.56 -24.74
C ILE A 162 -6.65 3.95 -25.50
N ASP A 163 -7.82 3.45 -25.12
CA ASP A 163 -9.04 3.59 -25.93
C ASP A 163 -10.22 4.22 -25.17
N ASN A 164 -10.36 3.92 -23.90
CA ASN A 164 -11.47 4.35 -23.08
C ASN A 164 -10.97 4.93 -21.75
N PRO A 165 -11.35 6.17 -21.39
CA PRO A 165 -10.94 6.80 -20.12
C PRO A 165 -11.49 6.06 -18.90
N ASP A 166 -12.51 5.21 -19.06
CA ASP A 166 -13.02 4.39 -17.97
C ASP A 166 -12.09 3.24 -17.67
N VAL A 167 -11.45 3.30 -16.52
CA VAL A 167 -10.66 2.19 -15.99
C VAL A 167 -11.57 0.98 -15.77
N SER A 168 -11.18 -0.18 -16.32
CA SER A 168 -11.94 -1.41 -16.18
C SER A 168 -12.28 -1.72 -14.72
N GLN A 169 -13.57 -1.87 -14.42
CA GLN A 169 -14.07 -2.23 -13.09
C GLN A 169 -13.48 -3.55 -12.58
N TYR A 170 -13.22 -4.52 -13.45
CA TYR A 170 -12.59 -5.80 -13.08
C TYR A 170 -11.15 -5.62 -12.61
N ARG A 171 -10.37 -4.74 -13.28
CA ARG A 171 -8.99 -4.44 -12.90
C ARG A 171 -8.93 -3.65 -11.59
N LEU A 172 -9.85 -2.71 -11.41
CA LEU A 172 -10.02 -1.96 -10.16
C LEU A 172 -10.37 -2.90 -9.00
N THR A 173 -11.33 -3.81 -9.21
CA THR A 173 -11.72 -4.80 -8.21
C THR A 173 -10.54 -5.71 -7.85
N ALA A 174 -9.78 -6.23 -8.83
CA ALA A 174 -8.61 -7.06 -8.57
C ALA A 174 -7.54 -6.30 -7.76
N HIS A 175 -7.28 -5.03 -8.11
CA HIS A 175 -6.33 -4.17 -7.39
C HIS A 175 -6.78 -3.92 -5.95
N LEU A 176 -8.05 -3.60 -5.72
CA LEU A 176 -8.60 -3.36 -4.39
C LEU A 176 -8.62 -4.64 -3.54
N LEU A 177 -9.05 -5.78 -4.11
CA LEU A 177 -9.06 -7.07 -3.41
C LEU A 177 -7.65 -7.48 -2.96
N LEU A 178 -6.63 -7.26 -3.80
CA LEU A 178 -5.26 -7.54 -3.44
C LEU A 178 -4.78 -6.60 -2.31
N ALA A 179 -5.12 -5.30 -2.36
CA ALA A 179 -4.78 -4.35 -1.30
C ALA A 179 -5.37 -4.78 0.05
N VAL A 180 -6.64 -5.18 0.05
CA VAL A 180 -7.37 -5.68 1.22
C VAL A 180 -6.75 -6.99 1.73
N THR A 181 -6.33 -7.89 0.84
CA THR A 181 -5.64 -9.14 1.20
C THR A 181 -4.28 -8.87 1.85
N ILE A 182 -3.49 -7.96 1.28
CA ILE A 182 -2.20 -7.53 1.86
C ILE A 182 -2.41 -6.93 3.25
N HIS A 183 -3.39 -6.04 3.39
CA HIS A 183 -3.74 -5.43 4.67
C HIS A 183 -4.09 -6.49 5.73
N GLY A 184 -5.00 -7.41 5.39
CA GLY A 184 -5.41 -8.50 6.29
C GLY A 184 -4.25 -9.41 6.69
N TYR A 185 -3.36 -9.73 5.75
CA TYR A 185 -2.17 -10.55 6.01
C TYR A 185 -1.20 -9.83 6.94
N MET A 186 -0.88 -8.54 6.69
CA MET A 186 0.00 -7.75 7.55
C MET A 186 -0.61 -7.55 8.94
N PHE A 187 -1.90 -7.30 9.03
CA PHE A 187 -2.61 -7.13 10.30
C PHE A 187 -2.57 -8.42 11.14
N TRP A 188 -2.83 -9.57 10.51
CA TRP A 188 -2.71 -10.88 11.17
C TRP A 188 -1.29 -11.11 11.69
N LEU A 189 -0.25 -10.82 10.89
CA LEU A 189 1.14 -10.93 11.33
C LEU A 189 1.45 -9.98 12.49
N ALA A 190 0.96 -8.74 12.43
CA ALA A 190 1.15 -7.75 13.49
C ALA A 190 0.60 -8.26 14.83
N LEU A 191 -0.62 -8.79 14.84
CA LEU A 191 -1.23 -9.35 16.03
C LEU A 191 -0.47 -10.59 16.55
N THR A 192 0.03 -11.42 15.65
CA THR A 192 0.88 -12.56 16.00
C THR A 192 2.16 -12.12 16.68
N PHE A 193 2.87 -11.13 16.13
CA PHE A 193 4.09 -10.59 16.73
C PHE A 193 3.84 -9.85 18.06
N LEU A 194 2.68 -9.25 18.24
CA LEU A 194 2.28 -8.60 19.49
C LEU A 194 1.83 -9.61 20.58
N GLY A 195 1.75 -10.90 20.25
CA GLY A 195 1.37 -11.94 21.20
C GLY A 195 -0.11 -11.89 21.58
N VAL A 196 -0.97 -11.36 20.71
CA VAL A 196 -2.42 -11.37 20.93
C VAL A 196 -2.91 -12.80 20.81
N ASN A 197 -3.34 -13.37 21.94
CA ASN A 197 -3.72 -14.79 22.04
C ASN A 197 -4.91 -15.14 21.14
N GLY A 198 -4.79 -16.25 20.40
CA GLY A 198 -5.78 -16.71 19.42
C GLY A 198 -7.20 -16.96 19.98
N LYS A 199 -7.38 -17.09 21.31
CA LYS A 199 -8.71 -17.17 21.93
C LYS A 199 -9.49 -15.84 21.87
N ILE A 200 -8.79 -14.70 22.03
CA ILE A 200 -9.38 -13.37 21.84
C ILE A 200 -9.61 -13.12 20.35
N LEU A 201 -8.64 -13.55 19.52
CA LEU A 201 -8.75 -13.44 18.07
C LEU A 201 -9.92 -14.26 17.50
N GLY A 202 -10.22 -15.45 18.02
CA GLY A 202 -11.26 -16.32 17.48
C GLY A 202 -12.65 -15.67 17.46
N ASN A 203 -13.03 -15.00 18.53
CA ASN A 203 -14.35 -14.34 18.62
C ASN A 203 -14.39 -12.98 17.87
N GLU A 204 -13.29 -12.22 17.88
CA GLU A 204 -13.23 -10.95 17.15
C GLU A 204 -12.94 -11.15 15.66
N LEU A 205 -12.19 -12.17 15.25
CA LEU A 205 -12.00 -12.52 13.84
C LEU A 205 -13.31 -12.92 13.15
N ILE A 206 -14.25 -13.54 13.86
CA ILE A 206 -15.57 -13.86 13.30
C ILE A 206 -16.32 -12.55 13.00
N LYS A 207 -16.28 -11.56 13.90
CA LYS A 207 -16.86 -10.23 13.68
C LYS A 207 -16.13 -9.45 12.56
N PHE A 208 -14.80 -9.53 12.52
CA PHE A 208 -13.99 -8.91 11.46
C PHE A 208 -14.22 -9.57 10.10
N ARG A 209 -14.35 -10.90 10.02
CA ARG A 209 -14.70 -11.61 8.77
C ARG A 209 -16.05 -11.13 8.26
N PHE A 210 -17.03 -10.93 9.13
CA PHE A 210 -18.34 -10.43 8.73
C PHE A 210 -18.29 -8.98 8.22
N LEU A 211 -17.57 -8.08 8.91
CA LEU A 211 -17.35 -6.70 8.45
C LEU A 211 -16.54 -6.65 7.14
N TYR A 212 -15.58 -7.54 6.97
CA TYR A 212 -14.77 -7.67 5.76
C TYR A 212 -15.61 -8.16 4.57
N PHE A 213 -16.51 -9.12 4.78
CA PHE A 213 -17.47 -9.56 3.78
C PHE A 213 -18.48 -8.46 3.42
N LEU A 214 -18.94 -7.65 4.39
CA LEU A 214 -19.82 -6.52 4.15
C LEU A 214 -19.10 -5.41 3.34
N ALA A 215 -17.85 -5.11 3.66
CA ALA A 215 -17.05 -4.14 2.90
C ALA A 215 -16.79 -4.63 1.46
N LEU A 216 -16.54 -5.92 1.26
CA LEU A 216 -16.38 -6.52 -0.06
C LEU A 216 -17.69 -6.50 -0.86
N SER A 217 -18.82 -6.80 -0.25
CA SER A 217 -20.12 -6.79 -0.93
C SER A 217 -20.54 -5.37 -1.35
N SER A 218 -20.19 -4.35 -0.57
CA SER A 218 -20.45 -2.94 -0.91
C SER A 218 -19.54 -2.39 -2.04
N CYS A 219 -18.43 -3.07 -2.36
CA CYS A 219 -17.54 -2.69 -3.47
C CYS A 219 -17.90 -3.35 -4.81
N ILE A 220 -18.83 -4.32 -4.81
CA ILE A 220 -19.23 -5.11 -6.00
C ILE A 220 -20.61 -4.67 -6.54
N GLY A 221 -21.38 -3.93 -5.75
CA GLY A 221 -22.65 -3.29 -6.13
C GLY A 221 -22.47 -1.88 -6.63
#